data_ec8f776d3ad46cfd1689072dc1b0b267
#
_entry.id   ec8f776d3ad46cfd1689072dc1b0b267
#
_cell.length_a   1.000
_cell.length_b   1.000
_cell.length_c   1.000
_cell.angle_alpha   90.00
_cell.angle_beta   90.00
_cell.angle_gamma   90.00
#
_symmetry.space_group_name_H-M   'P 1'
#
loop_
_entity.id
_entity.type
_entity.pdbx_description
1 polymer ?
#
loop_
_entity_poly.entity_id
_entity_poly.type
_entity_poly.pdbx_seq_one_letter_code
_entity_poly.pdbx_strand_id
1 'polypeptide(L)'
;MRQFDIGAATFGQFSGVYYIGYSLIHLPLGIMLDRFGPKKVMTLCILTSVIGLTPLLFAHHWIYPIIGRFLIGIGSSGAILGVFKIIRMTFAEKQFPRMLSFSVMIGLIGAIYGGGPVSYMREVLGYQAVVQLFALGGVALALATYWLVPGVATTTSESSVLSDIKEVLGNKKVVLFCLLSGLMVGPLEGFADVWGTVFLKTVCGVDAPLAASMPSLIFIGMCFGAPVLSFIAEKIGNYLLAIACAGAIMALCFLSLLLGHFPAMAISVSFIIVGVCSAYQILAVYKASMYVREQVAGLATAMANMIIMVFGYAFHTIMGSVIHAKGGPTEKLALLAGMSVIPIALLLAVGGFIGFIMQERKVQTSC
;
A
#
# COMPACT_ATOMS: atom_id res chain seq x y z
N MET A 1 -14.29 -8.28 -13.36
CA MET A 1 -14.47 -8.05 -14.81
C MET A 1 -15.73 -8.76 -15.29
N ARG A 2 -15.82 -10.10 -15.27
CA ARG A 2 -16.98 -10.85 -15.82
C ARG A 2 -18.35 -10.46 -15.25
N GLN A 3 -18.43 -10.16 -13.95
CA GLN A 3 -19.72 -9.82 -13.29
C GLN A 3 -20.37 -8.53 -13.81
N PHE A 4 -19.56 -7.55 -14.20
CA PHE A 4 -20.03 -6.23 -14.65
C PHE A 4 -19.70 -5.96 -16.13
N ASP A 5 -19.20 -6.95 -16.83
CA ASP A 5 -18.77 -6.87 -18.25
C ASP A 5 -17.84 -5.67 -18.52
N ILE A 6 -16.84 -5.49 -17.65
CA ILE A 6 -15.85 -4.39 -17.73
C ILE A 6 -14.50 -4.87 -18.22
N GLY A 7 -13.86 -4.06 -19.07
CA GLY A 7 -12.51 -4.30 -19.56
C GLY A 7 -11.42 -4.03 -18.51
N ALA A 8 -10.17 -4.37 -18.84
CA ALA A 8 -9.01 -4.22 -17.97
C ALA A 8 -8.75 -2.77 -17.53
N ALA A 9 -8.97 -1.79 -18.43
CA ALA A 9 -8.81 -0.36 -18.10
C ALA A 9 -9.78 0.08 -17.00
N THR A 10 -11.07 -0.23 -17.17
CA THR A 10 -12.12 0.08 -16.18
C THR A 10 -11.90 -0.68 -14.87
N PHE A 11 -11.42 -1.93 -14.95
CA PHE A 11 -11.09 -2.71 -13.76
C PHE A 11 -9.89 -2.13 -12.99
N GLY A 12 -8.87 -1.63 -13.70
CA GLY A 12 -7.74 -0.92 -13.08
C GLY A 12 -8.20 0.34 -12.34
N GLN A 13 -9.05 1.15 -12.96
CA GLN A 13 -9.66 2.32 -12.32
C GLN A 13 -10.49 1.94 -11.10
N PHE A 14 -11.38 0.94 -11.24
CA PHE A 14 -12.18 0.41 -10.15
C PHE A 14 -11.33 -0.03 -8.95
N SER A 15 -10.26 -0.78 -9.19
CA SER A 15 -9.37 -1.24 -8.13
C SER A 15 -8.60 -0.08 -7.51
N GLY A 16 -8.09 0.84 -8.33
CA GLY A 16 -7.24 1.94 -7.91
C GLY A 16 -7.98 3.03 -7.11
N VAL A 17 -9.27 3.24 -7.34
CA VAL A 17 -10.06 4.28 -6.63
C VAL A 17 -10.00 4.14 -5.11
N TYR A 18 -9.77 2.93 -4.59
CA TYR A 18 -9.47 2.69 -3.18
C TYR A 18 -8.35 3.62 -2.66
N TYR A 19 -7.24 3.72 -3.40
CA TYR A 19 -6.07 4.54 -3.00
C TYR A 19 -6.37 6.03 -3.01
N ILE A 20 -7.26 6.48 -3.89
CA ILE A 20 -7.72 7.88 -3.90
C ILE A 20 -8.50 8.17 -2.62
N GLY A 21 -9.48 7.30 -2.25
CA GLY A 21 -10.23 7.43 -1.00
C GLY A 21 -9.33 7.40 0.23
N TYR A 22 -8.40 6.46 0.27
CA TYR A 22 -7.40 6.31 1.32
C TYR A 22 -6.55 7.57 1.49
N SER A 23 -5.97 8.08 0.40
CA SER A 23 -5.06 9.22 0.43
C SER A 23 -5.76 10.53 0.75
N LEU A 24 -6.95 10.76 0.17
CA LEU A 24 -7.69 12.01 0.34
C LEU A 24 -8.03 12.29 1.81
N ILE A 25 -8.45 11.26 2.55
CA ILE A 25 -8.86 11.41 3.94
C ILE A 25 -7.72 11.30 4.94
N HIS A 26 -6.54 10.86 4.52
CA HIS A 26 -5.45 10.51 5.43
C HIS A 26 -5.01 11.68 6.33
N LEU A 27 -4.86 12.88 5.76
CA LEU A 27 -4.53 14.10 6.53
C LEU A 27 -5.68 14.57 7.42
N PRO A 28 -6.91 14.79 6.91
CA PRO A 28 -8.06 15.13 7.74
C PRO A 28 -8.29 14.13 8.88
N LEU A 29 -8.03 12.85 8.63
CA LEU A 29 -8.24 11.80 9.61
C LEU A 29 -7.30 11.91 10.81
N GLY A 30 -6.05 12.32 10.60
CA GLY A 30 -5.12 12.63 11.70
C GLY A 30 -5.72 13.68 12.65
N ILE A 31 -6.25 14.77 12.10
CA ILE A 31 -6.92 15.83 12.85
C ILE A 31 -8.18 15.29 13.57
N MET A 32 -8.97 14.47 12.89
CA MET A 32 -10.15 13.85 13.51
C MET A 32 -9.79 12.93 14.66
N LEU A 33 -8.72 12.15 14.54
CA LEU A 33 -8.21 11.30 15.63
C LEU A 33 -7.77 12.11 16.86
N ASP A 34 -7.15 13.25 16.63
CA ASP A 34 -6.75 14.15 17.70
C ASP A 34 -7.95 14.85 18.36
N ARG A 35 -8.93 15.25 17.56
CA ARG A 35 -10.09 16.02 18.01
C ARG A 35 -11.21 15.17 18.61
N PHE A 36 -11.53 14.02 18.03
CA PHE A 36 -12.66 13.18 18.43
C PHE A 36 -12.24 11.88 19.13
N GLY A 37 -10.93 11.60 19.14
CA GLY A 37 -10.34 10.41 19.73
C GLY A 37 -10.47 9.16 18.87
N PRO A 38 -9.60 8.14 19.10
CA PRO A 38 -9.52 6.96 18.25
C PRO A 38 -10.80 6.10 18.30
N LYS A 39 -11.46 5.99 19.44
CA LYS A 39 -12.69 5.21 19.61
C LYS A 39 -13.75 5.55 18.56
N LYS A 40 -14.16 6.81 18.49
CA LYS A 40 -15.23 7.27 17.60
C LYS A 40 -14.79 7.22 16.14
N VAL A 41 -13.58 7.71 15.86
CA VAL A 41 -13.06 7.83 14.49
C VAL A 41 -12.83 6.46 13.86
N MET A 42 -12.18 5.53 14.56
CA MET A 42 -11.97 4.18 14.03
C MET A 42 -13.28 3.42 13.83
N THR A 43 -14.22 3.53 14.78
CA THR A 43 -15.54 2.91 14.60
C THR A 43 -16.24 3.46 13.35
N LEU A 44 -16.23 4.78 13.15
CA LEU A 44 -16.80 5.40 11.95
C LEU A 44 -16.07 4.92 10.67
N CYS A 45 -14.77 4.85 10.68
CA CYS A 45 -13.96 4.36 9.57
C CYS A 45 -14.32 2.91 9.20
N ILE A 46 -14.44 2.02 10.20
CA ILE A 46 -14.83 0.63 9.97
C ILE A 46 -16.24 0.56 9.38
N LEU A 47 -17.20 1.29 9.92
CA LEU A 47 -18.57 1.36 9.39
C LEU A 47 -18.60 1.91 7.97
N THR A 48 -17.79 2.92 7.66
CA THR A 48 -17.64 3.45 6.29
C THR A 48 -17.16 2.37 5.33
N SER A 49 -16.19 1.54 5.75
CA SER A 49 -15.72 0.39 4.95
C SER A 49 -16.83 -0.64 4.74
N VAL A 50 -17.61 -0.95 5.78
CA VAL A 50 -18.77 -1.88 5.68
C VAL A 50 -19.82 -1.35 4.71
N ILE A 51 -20.17 -0.07 4.81
CA ILE A 51 -21.10 0.59 3.85
C ILE A 51 -20.54 0.51 2.43
N GLY A 52 -19.23 0.67 2.26
CA GLY A 52 -18.56 0.54 0.96
C GLY A 52 -18.61 -0.86 0.35
N LEU A 53 -18.89 -1.92 1.15
CA LEU A 53 -19.12 -3.27 0.63
C LEU A 53 -20.52 -3.46 0.03
N THR A 54 -21.52 -2.67 0.44
CA THR A 54 -22.92 -2.87 0.03
C THR A 54 -23.16 -2.78 -1.49
N PRO A 55 -22.54 -1.85 -2.24
CA PRO A 55 -22.69 -1.82 -3.69
C PRO A 55 -22.21 -3.08 -4.40
N LEU A 56 -21.23 -3.79 -3.82
CA LEU A 56 -20.76 -5.06 -4.38
C LEU A 56 -21.80 -6.18 -4.30
N LEU A 57 -22.78 -6.09 -3.40
CA LEU A 57 -23.83 -7.07 -3.23
C LEU A 57 -25.06 -6.82 -4.12
N PHE A 58 -25.41 -5.55 -4.32
CA PHE A 58 -26.71 -5.17 -4.87
C PHE A 58 -26.62 -4.42 -6.21
N ALA A 59 -25.43 -3.95 -6.62
CA ALA A 59 -25.31 -3.17 -7.83
C ALA A 59 -25.34 -4.03 -9.10
N HIS A 60 -26.13 -3.55 -10.07
CA HIS A 60 -26.17 -4.12 -11.42
C HIS A 60 -25.23 -3.40 -12.40
N HIS A 61 -24.76 -2.20 -12.05
CA HIS A 61 -23.88 -1.38 -12.87
C HIS A 61 -22.56 -1.10 -12.14
N TRP A 62 -21.43 -1.17 -12.83
CA TRP A 62 -20.07 -1.09 -12.28
C TRP A 62 -19.73 0.24 -11.58
N ILE A 63 -20.46 1.33 -11.88
CA ILE A 63 -20.21 2.64 -11.28
C ILE A 63 -20.49 2.66 -9.76
N TYR A 64 -21.47 1.90 -9.29
CA TYR A 64 -21.79 1.85 -7.87
C TYR A 64 -20.70 1.16 -7.03
N PRO A 65 -20.16 0.00 -7.44
CA PRO A 65 -18.97 -0.57 -6.82
C PRO A 65 -17.74 0.35 -6.78
N ILE A 66 -17.56 1.28 -7.74
CA ILE A 66 -16.49 2.29 -7.64
C ILE A 66 -16.70 3.18 -6.42
N ILE A 67 -17.92 3.68 -6.19
CA ILE A 67 -18.25 4.46 -4.98
C ILE A 67 -17.97 3.63 -3.73
N GLY A 68 -18.34 2.34 -3.76
CA GLY A 68 -18.03 1.40 -2.68
C GLY A 68 -16.52 1.29 -2.41
N ARG A 69 -15.71 1.12 -3.45
CA ARG A 69 -14.24 1.05 -3.34
C ARG A 69 -13.64 2.35 -2.79
N PHE A 70 -14.17 3.50 -3.19
CA PHE A 70 -13.77 4.80 -2.64
C PHE A 70 -14.06 4.89 -1.13
N LEU A 71 -15.27 4.48 -0.70
CA LEU A 71 -15.64 4.45 0.72
C LEU A 71 -14.80 3.47 1.53
N ILE A 72 -14.47 2.29 0.97
CA ILE A 72 -13.56 1.33 1.60
C ILE A 72 -12.18 1.96 1.78
N GLY A 73 -11.68 2.71 0.79
CA GLY A 73 -10.42 3.44 0.89
C GLY A 73 -10.43 4.45 2.04
N ILE A 74 -11.49 5.27 2.13
CA ILE A 74 -11.68 6.23 3.24
C ILE A 74 -11.66 5.50 4.59
N GLY A 75 -12.44 4.44 4.73
CA GLY A 75 -12.55 3.71 5.99
C GLY A 75 -11.25 2.99 6.38
N SER A 76 -10.54 2.42 5.40
CA SER A 76 -9.28 1.71 5.65
C SER A 76 -8.15 2.62 6.12
N SER A 77 -8.16 3.90 5.73
CA SER A 77 -7.12 4.86 6.12
C SER A 77 -7.04 5.08 7.64
N GLY A 78 -8.15 4.83 8.35
CA GLY A 78 -8.21 4.92 9.81
C GLY A 78 -7.45 3.83 10.55
N ALA A 79 -7.15 2.71 9.91
CA ALA A 79 -6.56 1.56 10.58
C ALA A 79 -5.16 1.88 11.14
N ILE A 80 -4.22 2.30 10.28
CA ILE A 80 -2.84 2.54 10.70
C ILE A 80 -2.71 3.74 11.64
N LEU A 81 -3.38 4.86 11.33
CA LEU A 81 -3.31 6.08 12.14
C LEU A 81 -3.99 5.89 13.51
N GLY A 82 -5.14 5.20 13.53
CA GLY A 82 -5.86 4.89 14.75
C GLY A 82 -5.07 3.96 15.66
N VAL A 83 -4.45 2.92 15.11
CA VAL A 83 -3.58 1.99 15.86
C VAL A 83 -2.37 2.74 16.44
N PHE A 84 -1.71 3.60 15.68
CA PHE A 84 -0.60 4.43 16.20
C PHE A 84 -1.04 5.29 17.37
N LYS A 85 -2.21 5.92 17.27
CA LYS A 85 -2.76 6.74 18.33
C LYS A 85 -3.05 5.91 19.58
N ILE A 86 -3.70 4.75 19.44
CA ILE A 86 -4.01 3.85 20.56
C ILE A 86 -2.72 3.36 21.23
N ILE A 87 -1.71 2.93 20.48
CA ILE A 87 -0.44 2.45 21.02
C ILE A 87 0.23 3.55 21.85
N ARG A 88 0.28 4.79 21.33
CA ARG A 88 0.85 5.94 22.07
C ARG A 88 0.13 6.26 23.37
N MET A 89 -1.18 6.00 23.42
CA MET A 89 -2.00 6.29 24.61
C MET A 89 -1.97 5.18 25.66
N THR A 90 -1.74 3.93 25.21
CA THR A 90 -1.94 2.75 26.06
C THR A 90 -0.61 2.17 26.56
N PHE A 91 0.46 2.31 25.78
CA PHE A 91 1.75 1.70 26.08
C PHE A 91 2.83 2.74 26.39
N ALA A 92 3.80 2.36 27.22
CA ALA A 92 4.96 3.21 27.50
C ALA A 92 5.79 3.45 26.22
N GLU A 93 6.43 4.61 26.13
CA GLU A 93 7.19 5.04 24.95
C GLU A 93 8.24 4.00 24.50
N LYS A 94 8.89 3.33 25.45
CA LYS A 94 9.85 2.24 25.17
C LYS A 94 9.23 1.01 24.47
N GLN A 95 7.92 0.81 24.63
CA GLN A 95 7.19 -0.31 24.06
C GLN A 95 6.58 0.02 22.69
N PHE A 96 6.53 1.30 22.33
CA PHE A 96 5.89 1.78 21.10
C PHE A 96 6.40 1.06 19.83
N PRO A 97 7.72 0.97 19.57
CA PRO A 97 8.21 0.31 18.36
C PRO A 97 7.80 -1.17 18.28
N ARG A 98 7.82 -1.87 19.42
CA ARG A 98 7.43 -3.29 19.48
C ARG A 98 5.95 -3.49 19.21
N MET A 99 5.08 -2.70 19.81
CA MET A 99 3.63 -2.78 19.61
C MET A 99 3.26 -2.39 18.18
N LEU A 100 3.93 -1.39 17.62
CA LEU A 100 3.78 -1.00 16.23
C LEU A 100 4.14 -2.14 15.27
N SER A 101 5.27 -2.80 15.48
CA SER A 101 5.70 -3.93 14.65
C SER A 101 4.69 -5.08 14.69
N PHE A 102 4.16 -5.41 15.87
CA PHE A 102 3.10 -6.43 15.99
C PHE A 102 1.82 -6.03 15.24
N SER A 103 1.42 -4.76 15.34
CA SER A 103 0.22 -4.28 14.65
C SER A 103 0.35 -4.33 13.14
N VAL A 104 1.50 -3.94 12.61
CA VAL A 104 1.80 -4.03 11.17
C VAL A 104 1.81 -5.49 10.71
N MET A 105 2.42 -6.39 11.49
CA MET A 105 2.45 -7.82 11.19
C MET A 105 1.04 -8.43 11.14
N ILE A 106 0.17 -8.08 12.09
CA ILE A 106 -1.25 -8.51 12.09
C ILE A 106 -1.97 -7.97 10.85
N GLY A 107 -1.73 -6.70 10.47
CA GLY A 107 -2.29 -6.11 9.24
C GLY A 107 -1.87 -6.86 7.98
N LEU A 108 -0.61 -7.26 7.88
CA LEU A 108 -0.09 -8.03 6.74
C LEU A 108 -0.66 -9.46 6.66
N ILE A 109 -1.02 -10.09 7.79
CA ILE A 109 -1.77 -11.35 7.79
C ILE A 109 -3.09 -11.20 7.03
N GLY A 110 -3.78 -10.05 7.19
CA GLY A 110 -4.98 -9.74 6.43
C GLY A 110 -4.73 -9.70 4.91
N ALA A 111 -3.64 -9.11 4.48
CA ALA A 111 -3.25 -9.06 3.06
C ALA A 111 -2.93 -10.46 2.51
N ILE A 112 -2.21 -11.29 3.28
CA ILE A 112 -1.90 -12.68 2.93
C ILE A 112 -3.21 -13.50 2.79
N TYR A 113 -4.14 -13.33 3.75
CA TYR A 113 -5.42 -14.00 3.75
C TYR A 113 -6.29 -13.59 2.54
N GLY A 114 -6.17 -12.32 2.10
CA GLY A 114 -6.87 -11.77 0.94
C GLY A 114 -6.54 -12.45 -0.40
N GLY A 115 -5.40 -13.15 -0.51
CA GLY A 115 -4.99 -13.88 -1.69
C GLY A 115 -5.66 -15.25 -1.83
N GLY A 116 -4.89 -16.31 -1.58
CA GLY A 116 -5.32 -17.71 -1.72
C GLY A 116 -6.56 -18.07 -0.89
N PRO A 117 -6.58 -17.83 0.42
CA PRO A 117 -7.72 -18.20 1.28
C PRO A 117 -9.05 -17.58 0.85
N VAL A 118 -9.07 -16.28 0.54
CA VAL A 118 -10.30 -15.61 0.06
C VAL A 118 -10.69 -16.11 -1.32
N SER A 119 -9.72 -16.40 -2.19
CA SER A 119 -10.01 -17.00 -3.50
C SER A 119 -10.69 -18.37 -3.35
N TYR A 120 -10.21 -19.22 -2.45
CA TYR A 120 -10.82 -20.51 -2.13
C TYR A 120 -12.23 -20.34 -1.51
N MET A 121 -12.39 -19.43 -0.54
CA MET A 121 -13.72 -19.13 0.02
C MET A 121 -14.71 -18.71 -1.06
N ARG A 122 -14.28 -17.91 -2.03
CA ARG A 122 -15.12 -17.49 -3.15
C ARG A 122 -15.54 -18.65 -4.04
N GLU A 123 -14.67 -19.63 -4.26
CA GLU A 123 -14.99 -20.84 -5.04
C GLU A 123 -16.01 -21.73 -4.33
N VAL A 124 -15.89 -21.89 -3.00
CA VAL A 124 -16.75 -22.77 -2.21
C VAL A 124 -18.09 -22.11 -1.84
N LEU A 125 -18.05 -20.87 -1.36
CA LEU A 125 -19.22 -20.16 -0.82
C LEU A 125 -19.90 -19.22 -1.84
N GLY A 126 -19.20 -18.90 -2.92
CA GLY A 126 -19.62 -17.89 -3.87
C GLY A 126 -19.27 -16.46 -3.42
N TYR A 127 -19.25 -15.55 -4.40
CA TYR A 127 -18.83 -14.16 -4.21
C TYR A 127 -19.69 -13.40 -3.18
N GLN A 128 -21.01 -13.54 -3.27
CA GLN A 128 -21.93 -12.79 -2.40
C GLN A 128 -21.80 -13.17 -0.94
N ALA A 129 -21.67 -14.48 -0.63
CA ALA A 129 -21.50 -14.97 0.74
C ALA A 129 -20.18 -14.47 1.35
N VAL A 130 -19.11 -14.41 0.57
CA VAL A 130 -17.81 -13.88 1.05
C VAL A 130 -17.92 -12.39 1.39
N VAL A 131 -18.56 -11.59 0.55
CA VAL A 131 -18.76 -10.15 0.83
C VAL A 131 -19.67 -9.94 2.05
N GLN A 132 -20.72 -10.75 2.22
CA GLN A 132 -21.58 -10.71 3.41
C GLN A 132 -20.81 -11.07 4.68
N LEU A 133 -19.95 -12.09 4.65
CA LEU A 133 -19.10 -12.46 5.78
C LEU A 133 -18.15 -11.32 6.18
N PHE A 134 -17.55 -10.64 5.20
CA PHE A 134 -16.72 -9.47 5.49
C PHE A 134 -17.52 -8.31 6.04
N ALA A 135 -18.74 -8.06 5.54
CA ALA A 135 -19.60 -7.02 6.09
C ALA A 135 -19.99 -7.32 7.54
N LEU A 136 -20.41 -8.55 7.85
CA LEU A 136 -20.74 -8.98 9.21
C LEU A 136 -19.52 -8.89 10.15
N GLY A 137 -18.36 -9.39 9.69
CA GLY A 137 -17.11 -9.26 10.43
C GLY A 137 -16.71 -7.80 10.68
N GLY A 138 -16.93 -6.93 9.70
CA GLY A 138 -16.71 -5.49 9.84
C GLY A 138 -17.63 -4.84 10.89
N VAL A 139 -18.93 -5.20 10.91
CA VAL A 139 -19.86 -4.74 11.95
C VAL A 139 -19.42 -5.22 13.33
N ALA A 140 -19.08 -6.51 13.45
CA ALA A 140 -18.57 -7.06 14.72
C ALA A 140 -17.30 -6.35 15.18
N LEU A 141 -16.37 -6.05 14.25
CA LEU A 141 -15.16 -5.30 14.54
C LEU A 141 -15.46 -3.84 14.95
N ALA A 142 -16.43 -3.19 14.31
CA ALA A 142 -16.86 -1.83 14.69
C ALA A 142 -17.41 -1.81 16.14
N LEU A 143 -18.25 -2.79 16.48
CA LEU A 143 -18.77 -2.96 17.84
C LEU A 143 -17.63 -3.23 18.84
N ALA A 144 -16.74 -4.17 18.53
CA ALA A 144 -15.59 -4.47 19.38
C ALA A 144 -14.70 -3.23 19.58
N THR A 145 -14.42 -2.47 18.51
CA THR A 145 -13.66 -1.23 18.59
C THR A 145 -14.35 -0.21 19.47
N TYR A 146 -15.65 -0.06 19.33
CA TYR A 146 -16.44 0.87 20.15
C TYR A 146 -16.42 0.50 21.64
N TRP A 147 -16.45 -0.77 22.00
CA TRP A 147 -16.47 -1.22 23.39
C TRP A 147 -15.07 -1.30 24.02
N LEU A 148 -14.06 -1.74 23.27
CA LEU A 148 -12.72 -2.02 23.79
C LEU A 148 -11.79 -0.80 23.80
N VAL A 149 -11.94 0.10 22.79
CA VAL A 149 -11.05 1.27 22.71
C VAL A 149 -11.48 2.32 23.73
N PRO A 150 -10.55 2.79 24.59
CA PRO A 150 -10.88 3.80 25.59
C PRO A 150 -11.26 5.15 24.94
N GLY A 151 -12.28 5.78 25.50
CA GLY A 151 -12.62 7.17 25.17
C GLY A 151 -11.60 8.11 25.81
N VAL A 152 -11.10 9.06 25.05
CA VAL A 152 -10.10 10.03 25.54
C VAL A 152 -10.66 11.44 25.45
N ALA A 153 -10.35 12.26 26.44
CA ALA A 153 -10.61 13.69 26.41
C ALA A 153 -9.74 14.35 25.31
N THR A 154 -10.36 15.18 24.53
CA THR A 154 -9.74 15.85 23.36
C THR A 154 -8.87 16.99 23.80
N THR A 155 -7.64 17.05 23.30
CA THR A 155 -6.78 18.23 23.41
C THR A 155 -6.91 19.04 22.11
N THR A 156 -7.35 20.26 22.22
CA THR A 156 -7.33 21.22 21.11
C THR A 156 -5.91 21.70 20.88
N SER A 157 -5.24 21.20 19.84
CA SER A 157 -3.99 21.81 19.37
C SER A 157 -4.35 23.04 18.53
N GLU A 158 -3.91 24.21 18.92
CA GLU A 158 -4.11 25.48 18.22
C GLU A 158 -3.13 25.72 17.06
N SER A 159 -2.30 24.74 16.72
CA SER A 159 -1.37 24.90 15.59
C SER A 159 -2.13 25.02 14.27
N SER A 160 -1.74 25.99 13.44
CA SER A 160 -2.29 26.16 12.10
C SER A 160 -1.84 25.02 11.19
N VAL A 161 -2.56 23.90 11.23
CA VAL A 161 -2.31 22.70 10.41
C VAL A 161 -2.09 23.05 8.93
N LEU A 162 -2.76 24.10 8.45
CA LEU A 162 -2.63 24.55 7.07
C LEU A 162 -1.24 25.14 6.76
N SER A 163 -0.63 25.84 7.71
CA SER A 163 0.73 26.38 7.62
C SER A 163 1.75 25.25 7.56
N ASP A 164 1.58 24.25 8.40
CA ASP A 164 2.47 23.09 8.48
C ASP A 164 2.38 22.23 7.21
N ILE A 165 1.18 22.04 6.65
CA ILE A 165 0.98 21.39 5.34
C ILE A 165 1.70 22.15 4.23
N LYS A 166 1.57 23.50 4.20
CA LYS A 166 2.26 24.32 3.20
C LYS A 166 3.79 24.23 3.33
N GLU A 167 4.30 24.14 4.55
CA GLU A 167 5.74 23.97 4.79
C GLU A 167 6.24 22.63 4.22
N VAL A 168 5.57 21.53 4.51
CA VAL A 168 5.99 20.19 4.02
C VAL A 168 5.85 20.09 2.52
N LEU A 169 4.74 20.55 1.93
CA LEU A 169 4.54 20.56 0.46
C LEU A 169 5.44 21.56 -0.27
N GLY A 170 5.83 22.63 0.39
CA GLY A 170 6.79 23.62 -0.14
C GLY A 170 8.22 23.09 -0.17
N ASN A 171 8.53 22.05 0.61
CA ASN A 171 9.85 21.43 0.61
C ASN A 171 10.03 20.52 -0.59
N LYS A 172 10.65 21.06 -1.66
CA LYS A 172 10.89 20.34 -2.93
C LYS A 172 11.63 19.02 -2.74
N LYS A 173 12.53 18.93 -1.72
CA LYS A 173 13.27 17.69 -1.44
C LYS A 173 12.33 16.60 -0.92
N VAL A 174 11.43 16.93 0.00
CA VAL A 174 10.43 16.00 0.53
C VAL A 174 9.51 15.51 -0.59
N VAL A 175 8.96 16.45 -1.37
CA VAL A 175 8.01 16.08 -2.45
C VAL A 175 8.69 15.19 -3.49
N LEU A 176 9.87 15.56 -3.98
CA LEU A 176 10.61 14.76 -4.97
C LEU A 176 10.95 13.37 -4.40
N PHE A 177 11.41 13.31 -3.15
CA PHE A 177 11.71 12.07 -2.47
C PHE A 177 10.47 11.15 -2.36
N CYS A 178 9.31 11.70 -1.98
CA CYS A 178 8.06 10.96 -1.90
C CYS A 178 7.58 10.48 -3.28
N LEU A 179 7.73 11.28 -4.34
CA LEU A 179 7.39 10.89 -5.70
C LEU A 179 8.26 9.72 -6.19
N LEU A 180 9.58 9.79 -5.96
CA LEU A 180 10.49 8.69 -6.29
C LEU A 180 10.15 7.42 -5.49
N SER A 181 9.81 7.56 -4.22
CA SER A 181 9.36 6.43 -3.40
C SER A 181 8.04 5.84 -3.91
N GLY A 182 7.11 6.68 -4.37
CA GLY A 182 5.86 6.25 -4.98
C GLY A 182 6.04 5.42 -6.25
N LEU A 183 7.04 5.71 -7.08
CA LEU A 183 7.37 4.89 -8.26
C LEU A 183 7.78 3.45 -7.92
N MET A 184 8.16 3.17 -6.68
CA MET A 184 8.60 1.85 -6.26
C MET A 184 7.48 0.96 -5.70
N VAL A 185 6.23 1.42 -5.55
CA VAL A 185 5.14 0.60 -4.99
C VAL A 185 4.55 -0.42 -5.97
N GLY A 186 4.89 -0.33 -7.25
CA GLY A 186 4.35 -1.19 -8.30
C GLY A 186 4.33 -2.68 -8.00
N PRO A 187 5.42 -3.29 -7.44
CA PRO A 187 5.45 -4.69 -7.06
C PRO A 187 4.36 -5.09 -6.06
N LEU A 188 4.11 -4.26 -5.08
CA LEU A 188 3.13 -4.51 -4.03
C LEU A 188 1.72 -4.16 -4.51
N GLU A 189 1.49 -2.88 -4.81
CA GLU A 189 0.17 -2.36 -5.11
C GLU A 189 -0.31 -2.72 -6.53
N GLY A 190 0.56 -2.70 -7.52
CA GLY A 190 0.20 -3.04 -8.89
C GLY A 190 0.12 -4.53 -9.15
N PHE A 191 1.17 -5.26 -8.78
CA PHE A 191 1.28 -6.69 -9.06
C PHE A 191 0.59 -7.55 -8.00
N ALA A 192 1.04 -7.49 -6.73
CA ALA A 192 0.54 -8.41 -5.73
C ALA A 192 -0.95 -8.22 -5.43
N ASP A 193 -1.43 -6.98 -5.44
CA ASP A 193 -2.81 -6.65 -5.11
C ASP A 193 -3.81 -7.01 -6.25
N VAL A 194 -3.41 -6.84 -7.52
CA VAL A 194 -4.39 -6.94 -8.63
C VAL A 194 -3.95 -7.84 -9.78
N TRP A 195 -2.83 -7.55 -10.42
CA TRP A 195 -2.51 -8.16 -11.72
C TRP A 195 -1.68 -9.45 -11.62
N GLY A 196 -1.07 -9.72 -10.47
CA GLY A 196 -0.14 -10.84 -10.27
C GLY A 196 -0.78 -12.20 -10.54
N THR A 197 -1.96 -12.45 -10.00
CA THR A 197 -2.68 -13.73 -10.20
C THR A 197 -2.99 -13.99 -11.67
N VAL A 198 -3.47 -12.96 -12.39
CA VAL A 198 -3.80 -13.10 -13.82
C VAL A 198 -2.54 -13.33 -14.65
N PHE A 199 -1.46 -12.59 -14.34
CA PHE A 199 -0.17 -12.73 -15.00
C PHE A 199 0.42 -14.13 -14.80
N LEU A 200 0.49 -14.63 -13.59
CA LEU A 200 1.04 -15.94 -13.25
C LEU A 200 0.27 -17.07 -13.95
N LYS A 201 -1.06 -16.98 -13.99
CA LYS A 201 -1.90 -17.95 -14.67
C LYS A 201 -1.72 -17.92 -16.19
N THR A 202 -1.76 -16.73 -16.80
CA THR A 202 -1.83 -16.58 -18.24
C THR A 202 -0.45 -16.63 -18.91
N VAL A 203 0.56 -16.00 -18.29
CA VAL A 203 1.91 -15.89 -18.85
C VAL A 203 2.80 -17.04 -18.39
N CYS A 204 2.82 -17.30 -17.08
CA CYS A 204 3.70 -18.33 -16.50
C CYS A 204 3.08 -19.74 -16.52
N GLY A 205 1.79 -19.87 -16.85
CA GLY A 205 1.12 -21.17 -16.88
C GLY A 205 0.95 -21.84 -15.51
N VAL A 206 0.97 -21.06 -14.44
CA VAL A 206 0.80 -21.56 -13.07
C VAL A 206 -0.66 -21.92 -12.81
N ASP A 207 -0.91 -23.03 -12.12
CA ASP A 207 -2.25 -23.45 -11.75
C ASP A 207 -3.00 -22.38 -10.93
N ALA A 208 -4.32 -22.29 -11.14
CA ALA A 208 -5.13 -21.20 -10.60
C ALA A 208 -5.04 -21.06 -9.06
N PRO A 209 -5.08 -22.12 -8.23
CA PRO A 209 -4.92 -21.99 -6.78
C PRO A 209 -3.54 -21.47 -6.37
N LEU A 210 -2.49 -21.96 -7.03
CA LEU A 210 -1.11 -21.53 -6.77
C LEU A 210 -0.90 -20.09 -7.25
N ALA A 211 -1.39 -19.71 -8.43
CA ALA A 211 -1.31 -18.36 -8.95
C ALA A 211 -2.03 -17.34 -8.05
N ALA A 212 -3.11 -17.72 -7.37
CA ALA A 212 -3.82 -16.86 -6.43
C ALA A 212 -3.07 -16.67 -5.10
N SER A 213 -2.27 -17.65 -4.68
CA SER A 213 -1.54 -17.59 -3.41
C SER A 213 -0.13 -17.01 -3.54
N MET A 214 0.55 -17.19 -4.68
CA MET A 214 1.93 -16.74 -4.88
C MET A 214 2.15 -15.24 -4.64
N PRO A 215 1.29 -14.30 -5.07
CA PRO A 215 1.48 -12.88 -4.79
C PRO A 215 1.52 -12.56 -3.30
N SER A 216 0.87 -13.36 -2.45
CA SER A 216 0.91 -13.22 -0.99
C SER A 216 2.31 -13.40 -0.41
N LEU A 217 3.24 -14.07 -1.12
CA LEU A 217 4.64 -14.21 -0.71
C LEU A 217 5.36 -12.85 -0.65
N ILE A 218 4.93 -11.86 -1.43
CA ILE A 218 5.43 -10.49 -1.35
C ILE A 218 5.08 -9.89 0.02
N PHE A 219 3.85 -10.07 0.49
CA PHE A 219 3.43 -9.60 1.82
C PHE A 219 4.16 -10.35 2.95
N ILE A 220 4.40 -11.66 2.78
CA ILE A 220 5.21 -12.45 3.73
C ILE A 220 6.64 -11.91 3.78
N GLY A 221 7.26 -11.66 2.62
CA GLY A 221 8.58 -11.05 2.54
C GLY A 221 8.63 -9.69 3.23
N MET A 222 7.60 -8.85 3.05
CA MET A 222 7.50 -7.54 3.68
C MET A 222 7.43 -7.60 5.21
N CYS A 223 6.78 -8.63 5.79
CA CYS A 223 6.74 -8.84 7.25
C CYS A 223 8.16 -8.91 7.86
N PHE A 224 9.06 -9.59 7.18
CA PHE A 224 10.45 -9.74 7.63
C PHE A 224 11.36 -8.63 7.09
N GLY A 225 10.92 -7.96 6.03
CA GLY A 225 11.71 -6.95 5.33
C GLY A 225 12.00 -5.71 6.16
N ALA A 226 11.06 -5.28 7.00
CA ALA A 226 11.21 -4.08 7.80
C ALA A 226 12.44 -4.13 8.73
N PRO A 227 12.62 -5.13 9.60
CA PRO A 227 13.81 -5.25 10.43
C PRO A 227 15.09 -5.49 9.61
N VAL A 228 15.01 -6.30 8.54
CA VAL A 228 16.16 -6.60 7.68
C VAL A 228 16.70 -5.35 6.98
N LEU A 229 15.82 -4.59 6.32
CA LEU A 229 16.24 -3.37 5.62
C LEU A 229 16.66 -2.27 6.58
N SER A 230 16.02 -2.12 7.74
CA SER A 230 16.44 -1.15 8.75
C SER A 230 17.86 -1.48 9.26
N PHE A 231 18.13 -2.73 9.59
CA PHE A 231 19.45 -3.17 9.99
C PHE A 231 20.52 -2.95 8.90
N ILE A 232 20.19 -3.25 7.65
CA ILE A 232 21.10 -3.02 6.51
C ILE A 232 21.34 -1.51 6.33
N ALA A 233 20.30 -0.68 6.39
CA ALA A 233 20.42 0.76 6.24
C ALA A 233 21.26 1.40 7.35
N GLU A 234 21.09 0.97 8.60
CA GLU A 234 21.91 1.40 9.73
C GLU A 234 23.37 0.99 9.57
N LYS A 235 23.65 -0.26 9.17
CA LYS A 235 25.00 -0.77 8.94
C LYS A 235 25.71 -0.05 7.80
N ILE A 236 24.98 0.31 6.73
CA ILE A 236 25.54 1.07 5.59
C ILE A 236 25.68 2.55 5.95
N GLY A 237 24.93 3.06 6.94
CA GLY A 237 24.89 4.47 7.32
C GLY A 237 24.25 5.39 6.27
N ASN A 238 23.53 4.82 5.27
CA ASN A 238 22.92 5.58 4.19
C ASN A 238 21.57 5.00 3.78
N TYR A 239 20.50 5.61 4.26
CA TYR A 239 19.12 5.20 3.96
C TYR A 239 18.77 5.31 2.48
N LEU A 240 19.25 6.34 1.78
CA LEU A 240 18.99 6.53 0.34
C LEU A 240 19.61 5.40 -0.49
N LEU A 241 20.83 4.98 -0.14
CA LEU A 241 21.48 3.88 -0.81
C LEU A 241 20.73 2.57 -0.58
N ALA A 242 20.30 2.30 0.66
CA ALA A 242 19.50 1.11 0.96
C ALA A 242 18.20 1.06 0.16
N ILE A 243 17.48 2.20 0.04
CA ILE A 243 16.26 2.32 -0.78
C ILE A 243 16.58 2.10 -2.27
N ALA A 244 17.63 2.72 -2.80
CA ALA A 244 18.04 2.55 -4.19
C ALA A 244 18.41 1.09 -4.51
N CYS A 245 19.15 0.42 -3.63
CA CYS A 245 19.48 -1.00 -3.76
C CYS A 245 18.23 -1.88 -3.74
N ALA A 246 17.29 -1.63 -2.83
CA ALA A 246 16.01 -2.34 -2.78
C ALA A 246 15.24 -2.17 -4.10
N GLY A 247 15.18 -0.96 -4.64
CA GLY A 247 14.56 -0.68 -5.95
C GLY A 247 15.24 -1.43 -7.10
N ALA A 248 16.58 -1.46 -7.12
CA ALA A 248 17.34 -2.16 -8.14
C ALA A 248 17.10 -3.69 -8.08
N ILE A 249 17.08 -4.27 -6.88
CA ILE A 249 16.79 -5.70 -6.69
C ILE A 249 15.37 -6.02 -7.17
N MET A 250 14.37 -5.21 -6.81
CA MET A 250 13.00 -5.39 -7.29
C MET A 250 12.92 -5.27 -8.81
N ALA A 251 13.61 -4.31 -9.42
CA ALA A 251 13.66 -4.15 -10.87
C ALA A 251 14.25 -5.39 -11.55
N LEU A 252 15.36 -5.93 -11.04
CA LEU A 252 15.98 -7.14 -11.55
C LEU A 252 15.03 -8.36 -11.44
N CYS A 253 14.35 -8.53 -10.32
CA CYS A 253 13.37 -9.60 -10.14
C CYS A 253 12.23 -9.51 -11.15
N PHE A 254 11.68 -8.32 -11.38
CA PHE A 254 10.60 -8.14 -12.37
C PHE A 254 11.09 -8.23 -13.81
N LEU A 255 12.28 -7.74 -14.13
CA LEU A 255 12.88 -7.93 -15.45
C LEU A 255 13.11 -9.41 -15.74
N SER A 256 13.66 -10.17 -14.79
CA SER A 256 13.84 -11.61 -14.96
C SER A 256 12.49 -12.32 -15.17
N LEU A 257 11.45 -11.96 -14.42
CA LEU A 257 10.10 -12.52 -14.57
C LEU A 257 9.49 -12.26 -15.95
N LEU A 258 9.79 -11.10 -16.56
CA LEU A 258 9.31 -10.75 -17.90
C LEU A 258 10.10 -11.42 -19.03
N LEU A 259 11.39 -11.66 -18.83
CA LEU A 259 12.31 -12.14 -19.88
C LEU A 259 12.48 -13.67 -19.89
N GLY A 260 12.14 -14.35 -18.80
CA GLY A 260 12.43 -15.77 -18.64
C GLY A 260 11.21 -16.62 -18.23
N HIS A 261 11.34 -17.92 -18.49
CA HIS A 261 10.42 -18.93 -17.97
C HIS A 261 11.10 -19.58 -16.75
N PHE A 262 10.57 -19.32 -15.56
CA PHE A 262 11.12 -19.83 -14.31
C PHE A 262 10.16 -20.84 -13.68
N PRO A 263 10.68 -21.87 -13.00
CA PRO A 263 9.84 -22.77 -12.20
C PRO A 263 9.17 -21.99 -11.05
N ALA A 264 7.99 -22.44 -10.64
CA ALA A 264 7.20 -21.79 -9.60
C ALA A 264 7.99 -21.52 -8.31
N MET A 265 8.93 -22.41 -7.96
CA MET A 265 9.81 -22.25 -6.80
C MET A 265 10.73 -21.01 -6.93
N ALA A 266 11.34 -20.80 -8.08
CA ALA A 266 12.18 -19.62 -8.32
C ALA A 266 11.37 -18.31 -8.28
N ILE A 267 10.17 -18.32 -8.85
CA ILE A 267 9.25 -17.17 -8.79
C ILE A 267 8.86 -16.89 -7.32
N SER A 268 8.57 -17.94 -6.54
CA SER A 268 8.22 -17.82 -5.11
C SER A 268 9.34 -17.18 -4.30
N VAL A 269 10.58 -17.63 -4.48
CA VAL A 269 11.76 -17.05 -3.83
C VAL A 269 11.94 -15.59 -4.25
N SER A 270 11.79 -15.29 -5.54
CA SER A 270 11.87 -13.92 -6.05
C SER A 270 10.81 -13.01 -5.40
N PHE A 271 9.58 -13.50 -5.20
CA PHE A 271 8.53 -12.73 -4.54
C PHE A 271 8.82 -12.45 -3.06
N ILE A 272 9.42 -13.39 -2.35
CA ILE A 272 9.86 -13.14 -0.97
C ILE A 272 10.94 -12.04 -0.95
N ILE A 273 11.90 -12.10 -1.87
CA ILE A 273 12.95 -11.06 -2.00
C ILE A 273 12.34 -9.70 -2.33
N VAL A 274 11.41 -9.66 -3.29
CA VAL A 274 10.66 -8.45 -3.64
C VAL A 274 9.90 -7.91 -2.43
N GLY A 275 9.29 -8.78 -1.64
CA GLY A 275 8.60 -8.40 -0.40
C GLY A 275 9.54 -7.78 0.63
N VAL A 276 10.70 -8.40 0.88
CA VAL A 276 11.72 -7.83 1.77
C VAL A 276 12.13 -6.44 1.29
N CYS A 277 12.37 -6.28 -0.01
CA CYS A 277 12.73 -4.98 -0.60
C CYS A 277 11.58 -3.97 -0.56
N SER A 278 10.31 -4.41 -0.64
CA SER A 278 9.13 -3.52 -0.57
C SER A 278 8.97 -2.85 0.80
N ALA A 279 9.62 -3.37 1.85
CA ALA A 279 9.70 -2.70 3.15
C ALA A 279 10.52 -1.39 3.11
N TYR A 280 11.13 -1.01 1.98
CA TYR A 280 11.72 0.31 1.76
C TYR A 280 10.76 1.45 2.13
N GLN A 281 9.46 1.24 2.04
CA GLN A 281 8.44 2.23 2.39
C GLN A 281 8.62 2.77 3.81
N ILE A 282 9.00 1.92 4.76
CA ILE A 282 9.25 2.31 6.15
C ILE A 282 10.47 3.24 6.22
N LEU A 283 11.55 2.88 5.52
CA LEU A 283 12.74 3.73 5.44
C LEU A 283 12.45 5.06 4.72
N ALA A 284 11.60 5.01 3.68
CA ALA A 284 11.22 6.19 2.92
C ALA A 284 10.41 7.18 3.76
N VAL A 285 9.42 6.70 4.48
CA VAL A 285 8.60 7.52 5.37
C VAL A 285 9.45 8.12 6.50
N TYR A 286 10.35 7.33 7.09
CA TYR A 286 11.29 7.81 8.10
C TYR A 286 12.25 8.87 7.53
N LYS A 287 12.88 8.61 6.37
CA LYS A 287 13.81 9.58 5.75
C LYS A 287 13.11 10.87 5.34
N ALA A 288 11.86 10.82 4.88
CA ALA A 288 11.07 12.01 4.56
C ALA A 288 10.90 12.93 5.78
N SER A 289 10.68 12.36 6.97
CA SER A 289 10.56 13.11 8.22
C SER A 289 11.85 13.81 8.64
N MET A 290 13.01 13.33 8.20
CA MET A 290 14.32 13.94 8.49
C MET A 290 14.61 15.20 7.65
N TYR A 291 13.82 15.48 6.62
CA TYR A 291 14.00 16.68 5.77
C TYR A 291 13.21 17.90 6.25
N VAL A 292 12.49 17.76 7.35
CA VAL A 292 11.65 18.81 7.94
C VAL A 292 11.97 19.02 9.41
N ARG A 293 11.45 20.08 9.99
CA ARG A 293 11.59 20.33 11.46
C ARG A 293 10.88 19.25 12.27
N GLU A 294 11.38 18.98 13.46
CA GLU A 294 10.84 17.96 14.38
C GLU A 294 9.33 18.14 14.66
N GLN A 295 8.86 19.39 14.78
CA GLN A 295 7.47 19.71 15.07
C GLN A 295 6.51 19.24 13.96
N VAL A 296 6.97 19.20 12.70
CA VAL A 296 6.17 18.79 11.54
C VAL A 296 6.56 17.41 10.99
N ALA A 297 7.48 16.70 11.65
CA ALA A 297 7.95 15.39 11.22
C ALA A 297 6.82 14.35 11.11
N GLY A 298 5.89 14.36 12.06
CA GLY A 298 4.70 13.50 12.02
C GLY A 298 3.81 13.77 10.81
N LEU A 299 3.62 15.05 10.48
CA LEU A 299 2.86 15.47 9.30
C LEU A 299 3.58 15.07 8.01
N ALA A 300 4.91 15.25 7.94
CA ALA A 300 5.71 14.81 6.79
C ALA A 300 5.63 13.30 6.57
N THR A 301 5.63 12.51 7.65
CA THR A 301 5.41 11.06 7.61
C THR A 301 4.05 10.70 7.01
N ALA A 302 2.98 11.34 7.47
CA ALA A 302 1.62 11.12 6.96
C ALA A 302 1.51 11.52 5.48
N MET A 303 2.08 12.67 5.10
CA MET A 303 2.09 13.14 3.72
C MET A 303 2.93 12.26 2.80
N ALA A 304 4.08 11.76 3.26
CA ALA A 304 4.89 10.82 2.52
C ALA A 304 4.10 9.53 2.23
N ASN A 305 3.47 8.95 3.23
CA ASN A 305 2.62 7.78 3.05
C ASN A 305 1.45 8.06 2.10
N MET A 306 0.80 9.21 2.22
CA MET A 306 -0.29 9.63 1.33
C MET A 306 0.17 9.71 -0.13
N ILE A 307 1.30 10.38 -0.41
CA ILE A 307 1.84 10.51 -1.76
C ILE A 307 2.21 9.15 -2.33
N ILE A 308 2.88 8.30 -1.54
CA ILE A 308 3.26 6.96 -1.95
C ILE A 308 2.02 6.13 -2.33
N MET A 309 0.96 6.18 -1.52
CA MET A 309 -0.27 5.43 -1.77
C MET A 309 -1.05 5.89 -3.01
N VAL A 310 -0.98 7.18 -3.39
CA VAL A 310 -1.59 7.67 -4.64
C VAL A 310 -1.01 6.93 -5.86
N PHE A 311 0.25 6.53 -5.83
CA PHE A 311 0.84 5.73 -6.90
C PHE A 311 0.20 4.35 -7.05
N GLY A 312 -0.43 3.80 -6.01
CA GLY A 312 -1.25 2.59 -6.13
C GLY A 312 -2.36 2.78 -7.18
N TYR A 313 -3.08 3.90 -7.14
CA TYR A 313 -4.06 4.25 -8.18
C TYR A 313 -3.40 4.35 -9.56
N ALA A 314 -2.25 5.02 -9.65
CA ALA A 314 -1.54 5.20 -10.91
C ALA A 314 -1.13 3.84 -11.52
N PHE A 315 -0.54 2.95 -10.73
CA PHE A 315 -0.17 1.61 -11.20
C PHE A 315 -1.38 0.78 -11.65
N HIS A 316 -2.46 0.75 -10.87
CA HIS A 316 -3.67 0.03 -11.25
C HIS A 316 -4.24 0.52 -12.59
N THR A 317 -4.34 1.85 -12.73
CA THR A 317 -4.94 2.47 -13.91
C THR A 317 -4.04 2.37 -15.15
N ILE A 318 -2.73 2.67 -15.01
CA ILE A 318 -1.78 2.61 -16.13
C ILE A 318 -1.65 1.17 -16.63
N MET A 319 -1.40 0.22 -15.73
CA MET A 319 -1.29 -1.19 -16.10
C MET A 319 -2.56 -1.70 -16.75
N GLY A 320 -3.74 -1.40 -16.19
CA GLY A 320 -5.03 -1.76 -16.74
C GLY A 320 -5.27 -1.17 -18.13
N SER A 321 -4.88 0.09 -18.34
CA SER A 321 -5.00 0.78 -19.64
C SER A 321 -4.07 0.18 -20.69
N VAL A 322 -2.81 -0.12 -20.31
CA VAL A 322 -1.85 -0.77 -21.22
C VAL A 322 -2.33 -2.17 -21.61
N ILE A 323 -2.81 -2.97 -20.65
CA ILE A 323 -3.35 -4.32 -20.91
C ILE A 323 -4.55 -4.23 -21.85
N HIS A 324 -5.46 -3.29 -21.61
CA HIS A 324 -6.63 -3.09 -22.45
C HIS A 324 -6.25 -2.71 -23.89
N ALA A 325 -5.34 -1.76 -24.06
CA ALA A 325 -4.88 -1.27 -25.35
C ALA A 325 -4.16 -2.34 -26.21
N LYS A 326 -3.62 -3.38 -25.56
CA LYS A 326 -2.89 -4.48 -26.20
C LYS A 326 -3.71 -5.77 -26.37
N GLY A 327 -5.02 -5.74 -26.19
CA GLY A 327 -5.91 -6.87 -26.47
C GLY A 327 -6.55 -7.53 -25.23
N GLY A 328 -6.26 -7.03 -24.03
CA GLY A 328 -6.92 -7.49 -22.81
C GLY A 328 -6.15 -8.55 -22.01
N PRO A 329 -6.70 -8.97 -20.85
CA PRO A 329 -5.99 -9.81 -19.87
C PRO A 329 -5.86 -11.29 -20.26
N THR A 330 -6.44 -11.69 -21.38
CA THR A 330 -6.30 -13.05 -21.95
C THR A 330 -5.07 -13.17 -22.84
N GLU A 331 -4.54 -12.05 -23.34
CA GLU A 331 -3.41 -11.98 -24.24
C GLU A 331 -2.08 -11.87 -23.47
N LYS A 332 -1.15 -12.83 -23.74
CA LYS A 332 0.17 -12.84 -23.08
C LYS A 332 0.96 -11.55 -23.30
N LEU A 333 0.98 -11.04 -24.54
CA LEU A 333 1.69 -9.81 -24.89
C LEU A 333 1.10 -8.58 -24.17
N ALA A 334 -0.22 -8.55 -24.01
CA ALA A 334 -0.87 -7.47 -23.27
C ALA A 334 -0.47 -7.45 -21.80
N LEU A 335 -0.43 -8.62 -21.16
CA LEU A 335 0.01 -8.75 -19.77
C LEU A 335 1.50 -8.44 -19.60
N LEU A 336 2.37 -8.90 -20.49
CA LEU A 336 3.79 -8.55 -20.48
C LEU A 336 4.00 -7.04 -20.60
N ALA A 337 3.28 -6.38 -21.53
CA ALA A 337 3.31 -4.93 -21.69
C ALA A 337 2.81 -4.19 -20.45
N GLY A 338 1.71 -4.65 -19.84
CA GLY A 338 1.20 -4.06 -18.60
C GLY A 338 2.17 -4.21 -17.42
N MET A 339 2.78 -5.39 -17.27
CA MET A 339 3.76 -5.64 -16.22
C MET A 339 5.08 -4.90 -16.41
N SER A 340 5.48 -4.58 -17.65
CA SER A 340 6.71 -3.80 -17.91
C SER A 340 6.69 -2.40 -17.30
N VAL A 341 5.52 -1.86 -16.97
CA VAL A 341 5.38 -0.59 -16.25
C VAL A 341 6.12 -0.62 -14.91
N ILE A 342 6.12 -1.77 -14.21
CA ILE A 342 6.75 -1.93 -12.90
C ILE A 342 8.28 -1.77 -12.97
N PRO A 343 9.05 -2.56 -13.75
CA PRO A 343 10.49 -2.40 -13.80
C PRO A 343 10.91 -1.05 -14.40
N ILE A 344 10.14 -0.47 -15.33
CA ILE A 344 10.41 0.87 -15.86
C ILE A 344 10.32 1.90 -14.72
N ALA A 345 9.23 1.90 -13.94
CA ALA A 345 9.06 2.81 -12.81
C ALA A 345 10.15 2.62 -11.74
N LEU A 346 10.51 1.36 -11.44
CA LEU A 346 11.59 1.04 -10.49
C LEU A 346 12.94 1.59 -10.97
N LEU A 347 13.29 1.41 -12.24
CA LEU A 347 14.55 1.94 -12.80
C LEU A 347 14.58 3.47 -12.79
N LEU A 348 13.47 4.14 -13.10
CA LEU A 348 13.33 5.59 -12.99
C LEU A 348 13.53 6.06 -11.55
N ALA A 349 12.93 5.36 -10.58
CA ALA A 349 13.10 5.67 -9.16
C ALA A 349 14.55 5.49 -8.72
N VAL A 350 15.19 4.37 -9.09
CA VAL A 350 16.62 4.11 -8.77
C VAL A 350 17.52 5.18 -9.34
N GLY A 351 17.33 5.57 -10.61
CA GLY A 351 18.05 6.68 -11.24
C GLY A 351 17.86 8.00 -10.49
N GLY A 352 16.62 8.29 -10.09
CA GLY A 352 16.30 9.46 -9.28
C GLY A 352 16.98 9.45 -7.90
N PHE A 353 16.98 8.31 -7.20
CA PHE A 353 17.67 8.19 -5.91
C PHE A 353 19.19 8.29 -6.03
N ILE A 354 19.80 7.76 -7.08
CA ILE A 354 21.23 7.94 -7.36
C ILE A 354 21.52 9.43 -7.54
N GLY A 355 20.72 10.15 -8.33
CA GLY A 355 20.82 11.60 -8.49
C GLY A 355 20.71 12.35 -7.16
N PHE A 356 19.77 11.93 -6.30
CA PHE A 356 19.58 12.49 -4.96
C PHE A 356 20.81 12.29 -4.06
N ILE A 357 21.39 11.09 -4.06
CA ILE A 357 22.64 10.74 -3.32
C ILE A 357 23.81 11.62 -3.80
N MET A 358 23.95 11.78 -5.12
CA MET A 358 25.01 12.61 -5.68
C MET A 358 24.86 14.09 -5.28
N GLN A 359 23.63 14.60 -5.20
CA GLN A 359 23.36 15.97 -4.77
C GLN A 359 23.66 16.16 -3.27
N GLU A 360 23.28 15.22 -2.40
CA GLU A 360 23.60 15.29 -0.97
C GLU A 360 25.13 15.27 -0.71
N ARG A 361 25.86 14.43 -1.44
CA ARG A 361 27.33 14.38 -1.34
C ARG A 361 28.00 15.71 -1.75
N LYS A 362 27.54 16.34 -2.82
CA LYS A 362 28.09 17.64 -3.26
C LYS A 362 27.92 18.73 -2.22
N VAL A 363 26.77 18.78 -1.54
CA VAL A 363 26.54 19.74 -0.46
C VAL A 363 27.46 19.51 0.72
N GLN A 364 27.70 18.24 1.10
CA GLN A 364 28.62 17.87 2.20
C GLN A 364 30.11 18.19 1.90
N THR A 365 30.52 18.15 0.64
CA THR A 365 31.90 18.47 0.24
C THR A 365 32.13 19.98 0.02
N SER A 366 31.06 20.79 -0.02
CA SER A 366 31.12 22.24 -0.21
C SER A 366 31.03 23.04 1.10
N CYS A 367 30.76 22.37 2.23
CA CYS A 367 30.84 22.88 3.61
C CYS A 367 32.14 22.42 4.27
#